data_005a03e189e50e4907518d7832b0de4a
#
_entry.id   005a03e189e50e4907518d7832b0de4a
#
_cell.length_a   1.000
_cell.length_b   1.000
_cell.length_c   1.000
_cell.angle_alpha   90.00
_cell.angle_beta   90.00
_cell.angle_gamma   90.00
#
_symmetry.space_group_name_H-M   'P 1'
#
loop_
_entity.id
_entity.type
_entity.pdbx_description
1 polymer ?
#
loop_
_entity_poly.entity_id
_entity_poly.type
_entity_poly.pdbx_seq_one_letter_code
_entity_poly.pdbx_strand_id
1 'polypeptide(L)' 'AYRDGSAAYYLAQSFRKSGDLASAKPYYQYVVDNYAGTEKARTSKNYLSQEQ' A
#
# COMPACT_ATOMS: atom_id res chain seq x y z
N ALA A 1 -3.81 -7.76 -16.81
CA ALA A 1 -3.06 -7.52 -15.57
C ALA A 1 -3.02 -6.05 -15.24
N TYR A 2 -3.17 -5.71 -14.01
CA TYR A 2 -3.16 -4.31 -13.55
C TYR A 2 -1.72 -3.87 -13.33
N ARG A 3 -1.41 -2.70 -13.84
CA ARG A 3 -0.06 -2.15 -13.72
C ARG A 3 -0.03 -0.85 -12.91
N ASP A 4 -0.99 -0.69 -12.03
CA ASP A 4 -1.11 0.49 -11.19
C ASP A 4 -0.87 0.20 -9.72
N GLY A 5 -0.34 -0.97 -9.40
CA GLY A 5 -0.07 -1.37 -8.04
C GLY A 5 -1.28 -1.92 -7.31
N SER A 6 -2.39 -2.16 -8.01
CA SER A 6 -3.62 -2.62 -7.37
C SER A 6 -3.46 -3.89 -6.57
N ALA A 7 -2.74 -4.88 -7.10
CA ALA A 7 -2.59 -6.15 -6.41
C ALA A 7 -1.90 -5.97 -5.06
N ALA A 8 -0.77 -5.26 -5.04
CA ALA A 8 -0.06 -5.00 -3.80
C ALA A 8 -0.87 -4.14 -2.86
N TYR A 9 -1.58 -3.15 -3.42
CA TYR A 9 -2.41 -2.26 -2.64
C TYR A 9 -3.52 -3.03 -1.90
N TYR A 10 -4.20 -3.93 -2.61
CA TYR A 10 -5.28 -4.71 -2.00
C TYR A 10 -4.76 -5.70 -0.97
N LEU A 11 -3.57 -6.27 -1.21
CA LEU A 11 -2.94 -7.11 -0.19
C LEU A 11 -2.66 -6.30 1.07
N ALA A 12 -2.12 -5.11 0.91
CA ALA A 12 -1.85 -4.24 2.05
C ALA A 12 -3.14 -3.91 2.80
N GLN A 13 -4.21 -3.62 2.07
CA GLN A 13 -5.50 -3.34 2.69
C GLN A 13 -6.04 -4.53 3.48
N SER A 14 -5.89 -5.72 2.94
CA SER A 14 -6.33 -6.94 3.63
C SER A 14 -5.62 -7.11 4.95
N PHE A 15 -4.30 -6.93 4.96
CA PHE A 15 -3.54 -7.00 6.20
C PHE A 15 -3.96 -5.92 7.18
N ARG A 16 -4.15 -4.70 6.70
CA ARG A 16 -4.55 -3.59 7.56
C ARG A 16 -5.91 -3.85 8.20
N LYS A 17 -6.85 -4.37 7.43
CA LYS A 17 -8.20 -4.67 7.94
C LYS A 17 -8.18 -5.76 9.00
N SER A 18 -7.25 -6.69 8.90
CA SER A 18 -7.13 -7.75 9.91
C SER A 18 -6.29 -7.32 11.11
N GLY A 19 -5.82 -6.08 11.11
CA GLY A 19 -5.02 -5.56 12.22
C GLY A 19 -3.53 -5.83 12.11
N ASP A 20 -3.08 -6.38 11.00
CA ASP A 20 -1.67 -6.72 10.80
C ASP A 20 -0.97 -5.59 10.04
N LEU A 21 -0.74 -4.48 10.73
CA LEU A 21 -0.14 -3.31 10.13
C LEU A 21 1.31 -3.54 9.72
N ALA A 22 2.02 -4.39 10.45
CA ALA A 22 3.41 -4.70 10.15
C ALA A 22 3.53 -5.36 8.77
N SER A 23 2.61 -6.27 8.46
CA SER A 23 2.62 -6.93 7.15
C SER A 23 2.12 -6.01 6.04
N ALA A 24 1.24 -5.08 6.36
CA ALA A 24 0.71 -4.14 5.37
C ALA A 24 1.77 -3.15 4.89
N LYS A 25 2.66 -2.71 5.77
CA LYS A 25 3.67 -1.70 5.44
C LYS A 25 4.50 -2.01 4.21
N PRO A 26 5.14 -3.19 4.09
CA PRO A 26 5.97 -3.45 2.92
C PRO A 26 5.19 -3.43 1.61
N TYR A 27 3.93 -3.81 1.64
CA TYR A 27 3.10 -3.77 0.43
C TYR A 27 2.74 -2.34 0.05
N TYR A 28 2.42 -1.49 1.01
CA TYR A 28 2.20 -0.07 0.73
C TYR A 28 3.47 0.58 0.22
N GLN A 29 4.61 0.25 0.82
CA GLN A 29 5.89 0.80 0.38
C GLN A 29 6.22 0.35 -1.05
N TYR A 30 5.92 -0.88 -1.39
CA TYR A 30 6.09 -1.39 -2.75
C TYR A 30 5.30 -0.55 -3.75
N VAL A 31 4.06 -0.21 -3.41
CA VAL A 31 3.22 0.61 -4.30
C VAL A 31 3.83 1.99 -4.48
N VAL A 32 4.29 2.61 -3.40
CA VAL A 32 4.91 3.93 -3.46
C VAL A 32 6.18 3.90 -4.31
N ASP A 33 7.00 2.87 -4.14
CA ASP A 33 8.30 2.79 -4.81
C ASP A 33 8.17 2.48 -6.30
N ASN A 34 7.21 1.64 -6.66
CA ASN A 34 7.12 1.13 -8.03
C ASN A 34 6.03 1.77 -8.87
N TYR A 35 5.08 2.43 -8.24
CA TYR A 35 3.93 3.02 -8.93
C TYR A 35 3.69 4.47 -8.50
N ALA A 36 4.78 5.18 -8.22
CA ALA A 36 4.73 6.58 -7.84
C ALA A 36 3.97 7.38 -8.90
N GLY A 37 3.15 8.31 -8.45
CA GLY A 37 2.34 9.11 -9.36
C GLY A 37 0.94 8.57 -9.56
N THR A 38 0.67 7.35 -9.10
CA THR A 38 -0.69 6.83 -9.13
C THR A 38 -1.45 7.25 -7.88
N GLU A 39 -2.77 7.20 -7.97
CA GLU A 39 -3.63 7.51 -6.83
C GLU A 39 -3.40 6.54 -5.67
N LYS A 40 -3.22 5.26 -6.00
CA LYS A 40 -2.96 4.24 -4.99
C LYS A 40 -1.64 4.48 -4.27
N ALA A 41 -0.63 4.97 -4.96
CA ALA A 41 0.65 5.31 -4.34
C ALA A 41 0.48 6.47 -3.36
N ARG A 42 -0.31 7.47 -3.74
CA ARG A 42 -0.60 8.60 -2.84
C ARG A 42 -1.29 8.12 -1.57
N THR A 43 -2.31 7.29 -1.72
CA THR A 43 -3.04 6.75 -0.57
C THR A 43 -2.14 5.88 0.29
N SER A 44 -1.30 5.07 -0.34
CA SER A 44 -0.35 4.22 0.39
C SER A 44 0.63 5.05 1.21
N LYS A 45 1.12 6.13 0.64
CA LYS A 45 2.01 7.04 1.36
C LYS A 45 1.34 7.64 2.58
N ASN A 46 0.07 7.99 2.45
CA ASN A 46 -0.70 8.52 3.59
C ASN A 46 -0.82 7.48 4.70
N TYR A 47 -1.11 6.24 4.35
CA TYR A 47 -1.20 5.18 5.35
C TYR A 47 0.14 4.95 6.04
N LEU A 48 1.23 4.96 5.29
CA LEU A 48 2.56 4.79 5.87
C LEU A 48 2.88 5.90 6.87
N SER A 49 2.49 7.13 6.57
CA SER A 49 2.70 8.26 7.49
C SER A 49 1.87 8.11 8.75
N GLN A 50 0.64 7.62 8.62
CA GLN A 50 -0.25 7.49 9.77
C GLN A 50 0.13 6.37 10.72
N GLU A 51 0.80 5.35 10.20
CA GLU A 51 1.06 4.12 10.96
C GLU A 51 2.47 4.03 11.52
N GLN A 52 3.15 5.13 11.60
CA GLN A 52 4.48 5.15 12.20
C GLN A 52 4.44 5.18 13.71
#